data_96bc3d22f8c984b1b089bc1c744a5cdb
#
_entry.id   96bc3d22f8c984b1b089bc1c744a5cdb
#
_cell.length_a   1.000
_cell.length_b   1.000
_cell.length_c   1.000
_cell.angle_alpha   90.00
_cell.angle_beta   90.00
_cell.angle_gamma   90.00
#
_symmetry.space_group_name_H-M   'P 1'
#
loop_
_entity.id
_entity.type
_entity.pdbx_description
1 polymer ?
#
loop_
_entity_poly.entity_id
_entity_poly.type
_entity_poly.pdbx_seq_one_letter_code
_entity_poly.pdbx_strand_id
1 'polypeptide(L)'
;LVTVKISKGFKTWTEMAKSFEDEMPMEGAKIIWAAANPDETSIFVMMDVPDPEFMKTFGERPDVAKRREEAGADVSSTTVISPIGDYWLG
;
A
#
# COMPACT_ATOMS: atom_id res chain seq x y z
N LEU A 1 6.40 1.98 -7.10
CA LEU A 1 5.13 1.37 -7.49
C LEU A 1 5.06 -0.05 -6.95
N VAL A 2 4.00 -0.34 -6.23
CA VAL A 2 3.83 -1.62 -5.52
C VAL A 2 2.51 -2.25 -5.93
N THR A 3 2.47 -3.58 -5.98
CA THR A 3 1.22 -4.32 -6.16
C THR A 3 1.04 -5.34 -5.05
N VAL A 4 -0.22 -5.58 -4.67
CA VAL A 4 -0.59 -6.53 -3.62
C VAL A 4 -1.90 -7.18 -4.01
N LYS A 5 -2.04 -8.49 -3.77
CA LYS A 5 -3.32 -9.18 -3.94
C LYS A 5 -4.24 -8.86 -2.79
N ILE A 6 -5.52 -8.65 -3.10
CA ILE A 6 -6.56 -8.37 -2.11
C ILE A 6 -7.76 -9.31 -2.30
N SER A 7 -8.54 -9.52 -1.24
CA SER A 7 -9.69 -10.43 -1.26
C SER A 7 -10.99 -9.83 -0.71
N LYS A 8 -10.95 -8.60 -0.21
CA LYS A 8 -12.12 -7.95 0.41
C LYS A 8 -12.56 -6.68 -0.30
N GLY A 9 -12.08 -6.45 -1.54
CA GLY A 9 -12.45 -5.32 -2.36
C GLY A 9 -11.60 -4.07 -2.10
N PHE A 10 -11.64 -3.16 -3.07
CA PHE A 10 -10.82 -1.96 -3.05
C PHE A 10 -11.24 -0.99 -1.95
N LYS A 11 -12.54 -0.85 -1.71
CA LYS A 11 -13.04 0.06 -0.67
C LYS A 11 -12.49 -0.32 0.70
N THR A 12 -12.52 -1.60 1.05
CA THR A 12 -11.99 -2.09 2.32
C THR A 12 -10.50 -1.79 2.43
N TRP A 13 -9.76 -2.01 1.35
CA TRP A 13 -8.34 -1.71 1.34
C TRP A 13 -8.07 -0.21 1.51
N THR A 14 -8.83 0.66 0.84
CA THR A 14 -8.63 2.11 0.96
C THR A 14 -8.95 2.63 2.35
N GLU A 15 -9.94 2.06 3.01
CA GLU A 15 -10.26 2.41 4.41
C GLU A 15 -9.10 2.05 5.34
N MET A 16 -8.47 0.90 5.13
CA MET A 16 -7.28 0.50 5.87
C MET A 16 -6.12 1.44 5.62
N ALA A 17 -5.83 1.76 4.35
CA ALA A 17 -4.77 2.68 3.97
C ALA A 17 -4.96 4.06 4.61
N LYS A 18 -6.18 4.55 4.61
CA LYS A 18 -6.53 5.82 5.25
C LYS A 18 -6.29 5.77 6.76
N SER A 19 -6.58 4.64 7.41
CA SER A 19 -6.33 4.49 8.85
C SER A 19 -4.85 4.59 9.19
N PHE A 20 -3.96 4.17 8.30
CA PHE A 20 -2.52 4.35 8.51
C PHE A 20 -2.13 5.83 8.47
N GLU A 21 -2.72 6.61 7.57
CA GLU A 21 -2.45 8.05 7.52
C GLU A 21 -2.90 8.76 8.79
N ASP A 22 -4.05 8.34 9.35
CA ASP A 22 -4.64 8.97 10.52
C ASP A 22 -4.02 8.48 11.84
N GLU A 23 -3.76 7.18 11.97
CA GLU A 23 -3.39 6.55 13.23
C GLU A 23 -1.91 6.18 13.32
N MET A 24 -1.25 5.95 12.20
CA MET A 24 0.15 5.55 12.12
C MET A 24 0.88 6.43 11.09
N PRO A 25 1.19 7.69 11.45
CA PRO A 25 1.85 8.59 10.52
C PRO A 25 3.10 7.94 9.92
N MET A 26 3.11 7.81 8.61
CA MET A 26 4.25 7.30 7.86
C MET A 26 5.23 8.46 7.69
N GLU A 27 6.18 8.61 8.61
CA GLU A 27 7.12 9.74 8.67
C GLU A 27 7.77 10.02 7.29
N GLY A 28 7.32 11.09 6.63
CA GLY A 28 7.85 11.50 5.33
C GLY A 28 7.35 10.67 4.15
N ALA A 29 6.57 9.62 4.37
CA ALA A 29 5.99 8.82 3.29
C ALA A 29 4.53 9.18 3.08
N LYS A 30 4.06 9.10 1.82
CA LYS A 30 2.65 9.30 1.50
C LYS A 30 2.25 8.46 0.30
N ILE A 31 0.98 8.09 0.26
CA ILE A 31 0.38 7.44 -0.89
C ILE A 31 -0.02 8.54 -1.89
N ILE A 32 0.53 8.50 -3.09
CA ILE A 32 0.23 9.48 -4.14
C ILE A 32 -1.10 9.12 -4.80
N TRP A 33 -1.27 7.85 -5.17
CA TRP A 33 -2.55 7.32 -5.64
C TRP A 33 -2.54 5.80 -5.51
N ALA A 34 -3.73 5.22 -5.58
CA ALA A 34 -3.92 3.78 -5.61
C ALA A 34 -5.05 3.45 -6.58
N ALA A 35 -4.98 2.27 -7.16
CA ALA A 35 -6.01 1.77 -8.07
C ALA A 35 -6.16 0.26 -7.90
N ALA A 36 -7.33 -0.25 -8.23
CA ALA A 36 -7.58 -1.69 -8.29
C ALA A 36 -7.72 -2.12 -9.75
N ASN A 37 -7.42 -3.39 -10.02
CA ASN A 37 -7.77 -3.98 -11.31
C ASN A 37 -9.32 -4.14 -11.39
N PRO A 38 -9.88 -4.40 -12.60
CA PRO A 38 -11.34 -4.40 -12.76
C PRO A 38 -12.11 -5.36 -11.86
N ASP A 39 -11.55 -6.52 -11.52
CA ASP A 39 -12.22 -7.49 -10.64
C ASP A 39 -11.83 -7.33 -9.16
N GLU A 40 -11.04 -6.31 -8.83
CA GLU A 40 -10.63 -5.98 -7.47
C GLU A 40 -9.91 -7.13 -6.75
N THR A 41 -9.10 -7.88 -7.48
CA THR A 41 -8.25 -8.95 -6.92
C THR A 41 -6.83 -8.48 -6.61
N SER A 42 -6.45 -7.32 -7.12
CA SER A 42 -5.13 -6.71 -6.89
C SER A 42 -5.25 -5.20 -6.80
N ILE A 43 -4.35 -4.60 -6.05
CA ILE A 43 -4.22 -3.13 -6.02
C ILE A 43 -2.84 -2.73 -6.49
N PHE A 44 -2.75 -1.50 -6.99
CA PHE A 44 -1.52 -0.87 -7.42
C PHE A 44 -1.39 0.44 -6.66
N VAL A 45 -0.23 0.66 -6.03
CA VAL A 45 -0.02 1.82 -5.16
C VAL A 45 1.24 2.53 -5.59
N MET A 46 1.12 3.84 -5.83
CA MET A 46 2.26 4.71 -6.03
C MET A 46 2.48 5.49 -4.73
N MET A 47 3.67 5.35 -4.15
CA MET A 47 4.02 5.99 -2.90
C MET A 47 5.27 6.84 -3.05
N ASP A 48 5.29 7.95 -2.33
CA ASP A 48 6.48 8.76 -2.12
C ASP A 48 7.06 8.37 -0.76
N VAL A 49 8.26 7.80 -0.76
CA VAL A 49 8.92 7.31 0.46
C VAL A 49 10.32 7.93 0.60
N PRO A 50 10.74 8.25 1.84
CA PRO A 50 12.04 8.87 2.06
C PRO A 50 13.22 7.92 1.80
N ASP A 51 12.99 6.62 1.91
CA ASP A 51 14.01 5.58 1.81
C ASP A 51 13.37 4.31 1.24
N PRO A 52 14.00 3.66 0.23
CA PRO A 52 13.47 2.40 -0.33
C PRO A 52 13.24 1.31 0.72
N GLU A 53 14.05 1.26 1.79
CA GLU A 53 13.89 0.29 2.85
C GLU A 53 12.71 0.60 3.79
N PHE A 54 12.22 1.83 3.80
CA PHE A 54 11.10 2.25 4.63
C PHE A 54 9.87 1.36 4.39
N MET A 55 9.53 1.12 3.13
CA MET A 55 8.38 0.31 2.76
C MET A 55 8.49 -1.11 3.29
N LYS A 56 9.68 -1.70 3.17
CA LYS A 56 9.93 -3.05 3.65
C LYS A 56 9.81 -3.09 5.18
N THR A 57 10.50 -2.21 5.87
CA THR A 57 10.49 -2.15 7.34
C THR A 57 9.08 -1.88 7.88
N PHE A 58 8.39 -0.90 7.31
CA PHE A 58 7.03 -0.54 7.72
C PHE A 58 6.06 -1.68 7.46
N GLY A 59 6.09 -2.25 6.27
CA GLY A 59 5.16 -3.32 5.86
C GLY A 59 5.36 -4.63 6.63
N GLU A 60 6.55 -4.86 7.17
CA GLU A 60 6.87 -6.07 7.95
C GLU A 60 6.58 -5.91 9.44
N ARG A 61 6.25 -4.71 9.93
CA ARG A 61 5.87 -4.53 11.33
C ARG A 61 4.64 -5.40 11.63
N PRO A 62 4.64 -6.17 12.74
CA PRO A 62 3.53 -7.07 13.05
C PRO A 62 2.17 -6.40 13.14
N ASP A 63 2.10 -5.19 13.69
CA ASP A 63 0.86 -4.41 13.79
C ASP A 63 0.35 -3.96 12.43
N VAL A 64 1.24 -3.56 11.55
CA VAL A 64 0.90 -3.14 10.18
C VAL A 64 0.48 -4.35 9.35
N ALA A 65 1.24 -5.44 9.40
CA ALA A 65 0.93 -6.66 8.65
C ALA A 65 -0.43 -7.22 9.06
N LYS A 66 -0.73 -7.27 10.35
CA LYS A 66 -2.01 -7.73 10.86
C LYS A 66 -3.17 -6.89 10.32
N ARG A 67 -3.03 -5.56 10.34
CA ARG A 67 -4.07 -4.65 9.84
C ARG A 67 -4.29 -4.83 8.34
N ARG A 68 -3.23 -5.03 7.58
CA ARG A 68 -3.31 -5.30 6.14
C ARG A 68 -4.04 -6.61 5.88
N GLU A 69 -3.71 -7.68 6.61
CA GLU A 69 -4.37 -8.98 6.47
C GLU A 69 -5.86 -8.91 6.82
N GLU A 70 -6.22 -8.19 7.86
CA GLU A 70 -7.62 -7.98 8.25
C GLU A 70 -8.41 -7.24 7.15
N ALA A 71 -7.74 -6.39 6.39
CA ALA A 71 -8.36 -5.69 5.25
C ALA A 71 -8.37 -6.52 3.97
N GLY A 72 -7.92 -7.77 4.03
CA GLY A 72 -7.93 -8.69 2.90
C GLY A 72 -6.67 -8.67 2.04
N ALA A 73 -5.63 -7.96 2.45
CA ALA A 73 -4.38 -7.95 1.70
C ALA A 73 -3.57 -9.23 1.98
N ASP A 74 -3.08 -9.85 0.92
CA ASP A 74 -2.09 -10.93 1.03
C ASP A 74 -0.72 -10.28 1.16
N VAL A 75 -0.26 -10.12 2.38
CA VAL A 75 1.01 -9.43 2.67
C VAL A 75 2.18 -10.08 1.94
N SER A 76 2.19 -11.41 1.84
CA SER A 76 3.26 -12.15 1.16
C SER A 76 3.31 -11.88 -0.34
N SER A 77 2.22 -11.41 -0.93
CA SER A 77 2.16 -11.08 -2.35
C SER A 77 2.66 -9.67 -2.68
N THR A 78 3.02 -8.89 -1.67
CA THR A 78 3.51 -7.53 -1.86
C THR A 78 4.75 -7.54 -2.75
N THR A 79 4.69 -6.84 -3.87
CA THR A 79 5.77 -6.81 -4.85
C THR A 79 6.05 -5.37 -5.25
N VAL A 80 7.30 -4.97 -5.20
CA VAL A 80 7.74 -3.68 -5.74
C VAL A 80 7.95 -3.88 -7.24
N ILE A 81 7.08 -3.27 -8.04
CA ILE A 81 7.15 -3.36 -9.50
C ILE A 81 8.35 -2.57 -10.01
N SER A 82 8.49 -1.33 -9.53
CA SER A 82 9.57 -0.44 -9.93
C SER A 82 9.70 0.71 -8.95
N PRO A 83 10.92 1.20 -8.71
CA PRO A 83 11.10 2.53 -8.12
C PRO A 83 10.48 3.57 -9.05
N ILE A 84 9.98 4.66 -8.48
CA ILE A 84 9.35 5.73 -9.24
C ILE A 84 10.22 6.99 -9.17
N GLY A 85 10.55 7.54 -10.34
CA GLY A 85 11.16 8.86 -10.45
C GLY A 85 10.07 9.92 -10.65
N ASP A 86 10.12 10.61 -11.78
CA ASP A 86 9.08 11.57 -12.12
C ASP A 86 7.75 10.88 -12.42
N TYR A 87 6.65 11.57 -12.10
CA TYR A 87 5.31 11.08 -12.40
C TYR A 87 4.40 12.25 -12.74
N TRP A 88 3.28 11.92 -13.38
CA TRP A 88 2.28 12.88 -13.82
C TRP A 88 0.89 12.36 -13.44
N LEU A 89 0.10 13.21 -12.80
CA LEU A 89 -1.23 12.81 -12.32
C LEU A 89 -2.37 13.28 -13.23
N GLY A 90 -2.02 13.78 -14.39
CA GLY A 90 -3.01 14.31 -15.32
C GLY A 90 -3.32 15.77 -15.09
#